data_ea9bb96bc05c1398a7dc6e3a56d14767
#
_entry.id   ea9bb96bc05c1398a7dc6e3a56d14767
#
_cell.length_a   1.000
_cell.length_b   1.000
_cell.length_c   1.000
_cell.angle_alpha   90.00
_cell.angle_beta   90.00
_cell.angle_gamma   90.00
#
_symmetry.space_group_name_H-M   'P 1'
#
loop_
_entity.id
_entity.type
_entity.pdbx_description
1 polymer ?
#
loop_
_entity_poly.entity_id
_entity_poly.type
_entity_poly.pdbx_seq_one_letter_code
_entity_poly.pdbx_strand_id
1 'polypeptide(L)'
;MKYDMIIIGGGLTGLTCGIALQKAGKKVAVVTAGQSTLHFNSGSFDLLGKDENGQMVENPLLACKGLSAGHPYHKVADMTQRAEEARKLLEEAGVGVAGDAECNHYRLT
;
A
#
# COMPACT_ATOMS: atom_id res chain seq x y z
N MET A 1 4.83 -27.83 13.74
CA MET A 1 5.46 -26.64 13.12
C MET A 1 4.91 -25.40 13.81
N LYS A 2 5.77 -24.53 14.29
CA LYS A 2 5.34 -23.26 14.94
C LYS A 2 5.59 -22.09 14.01
N TYR A 3 4.65 -21.14 13.99
CA TYR A 3 4.76 -19.85 13.33
C TYR A 3 4.72 -18.73 14.36
N ASP A 4 5.45 -17.66 14.11
CA ASP A 4 5.43 -16.45 14.94
C ASP A 4 4.17 -15.62 14.65
N MET A 5 3.68 -15.70 13.41
CA MET A 5 2.50 -14.97 12.96
C MET A 5 1.70 -15.77 11.94
N ILE A 6 0.39 -15.71 12.06
CA ILE A 6 -0.55 -16.22 11.05
C ILE A 6 -1.35 -15.03 10.50
N ILE A 7 -1.33 -14.87 9.18
CA ILE A 7 -2.05 -13.82 8.47
C ILE A 7 -3.24 -14.48 7.76
N ILE A 8 -4.43 -13.97 8.00
CA ILE A 8 -5.65 -14.41 7.33
C ILE A 8 -5.97 -13.41 6.21
N GLY A 9 -5.89 -13.87 4.98
CA GLY A 9 -6.12 -13.08 3.79
C GLY A 9 -4.89 -12.94 2.90
N GLY A 10 -4.97 -13.39 1.65
CA GLY A 10 -3.90 -13.36 0.64
C GLY A 10 -3.98 -12.16 -0.31
N GLY A 11 -4.62 -11.07 0.09
CA GLY A 11 -4.64 -9.83 -0.66
C GLY A 11 -3.33 -9.02 -0.51
N LEU A 12 -3.29 -7.84 -1.13
CA LEU A 12 -2.10 -6.97 -1.11
C LEU A 12 -1.62 -6.68 0.32
N THR A 13 -2.53 -6.34 1.22
CA THR A 13 -2.20 -6.04 2.62
C THR A 13 -1.61 -7.24 3.35
N GLY A 14 -2.24 -8.41 3.21
CA GLY A 14 -1.76 -9.64 3.87
C GLY A 14 -0.40 -10.09 3.35
N LEU A 15 -0.20 -10.05 2.04
CA LEU A 15 1.08 -10.41 1.42
C LEU A 15 2.20 -9.42 1.79
N THR A 16 1.92 -8.13 1.77
CA THR A 16 2.88 -7.09 2.19
C THR A 16 3.27 -7.25 3.65
N CYS A 17 2.30 -7.50 4.53
CA CYS A 17 2.54 -7.79 5.95
C CYS A 17 3.43 -9.04 6.11
N GLY A 18 3.12 -10.11 5.38
CA GLY A 18 3.89 -11.35 5.42
C GLY A 18 5.35 -11.14 4.99
N ILE A 19 5.59 -10.43 3.91
CA ILE A 19 6.92 -10.12 3.42
C ILE A 19 7.70 -9.26 4.44
N ALA A 20 7.07 -8.23 4.98
CA ALA A 20 7.69 -7.36 5.98
C ALA A 20 8.11 -8.14 7.24
N LEU A 21 7.25 -9.01 7.74
CA LEU A 21 7.55 -9.86 8.88
C LEU A 21 8.65 -10.88 8.56
N GLN A 22 8.64 -11.48 7.38
CA GLN A 22 9.69 -12.41 6.94
C GLN A 22 11.04 -11.70 6.85
N LYS A 23 11.09 -10.49 6.29
CA LYS A 23 12.31 -9.66 6.28
C LYS A 23 12.80 -9.33 7.70
N ALA A 24 11.90 -9.22 8.67
CA ALA A 24 12.23 -9.06 10.08
C ALA A 24 12.59 -10.38 10.79
N GLY A 25 12.81 -11.46 10.06
CA GLY A 25 13.22 -12.76 10.58
C GLY A 25 12.11 -13.56 11.25
N LYS A 26 10.84 -13.20 11.02
CA LYS A 26 9.70 -13.92 11.59
C LYS A 26 9.26 -15.07 10.67
N LYS A 27 8.85 -16.17 11.29
CA LYS A 27 8.24 -17.30 10.58
C LYS A 27 6.74 -17.05 10.43
N VAL A 28 6.30 -16.87 9.19
CA VAL A 28 4.94 -16.44 8.87
C VAL A 28 4.20 -17.48 8.04
N ALA A 29 2.92 -17.67 8.32
CA ALA A 29 1.99 -18.39 7.46
C ALA A 29 0.91 -17.43 6.97
N VAL A 30 0.58 -17.50 5.68
CA VAL A 30 -0.55 -16.79 5.08
C VAL A 30 -1.62 -17.81 4.73
N VAL A 31 -2.83 -17.62 5.26
CA VAL A 31 -3.99 -18.49 5.01
C VAL A 31 -4.98 -17.72 4.13
N THR A 32 -5.37 -18.31 3.01
CA THR A 32 -6.32 -17.71 2.08
C THR A 32 -7.30 -18.75 1.56
N ALA A 33 -8.53 -18.32 1.26
CA ALA A 33 -9.62 -19.17 0.79
C ALA A 33 -9.87 -19.03 -0.71
N GLY A 34 -8.86 -18.74 -1.51
CA GLY A 34 -8.98 -18.59 -2.94
C GLY A 34 -8.09 -17.49 -3.51
N GLN A 35 -8.37 -17.10 -4.76
CA GLN A 35 -7.64 -16.02 -5.41
C GLN A 35 -7.96 -14.67 -4.76
N SER A 36 -6.92 -13.88 -4.54
CA SER A 36 -7.07 -12.53 -4.00
C SER A 36 -7.56 -11.54 -5.06
N THR A 37 -8.02 -10.38 -4.61
CA THR A 37 -8.37 -9.25 -5.48
C THR A 37 -7.20 -8.74 -6.32
N LEU A 38 -5.96 -9.13 -6.00
CA LEU A 38 -4.78 -8.82 -6.82
C LEU A 38 -4.91 -9.35 -8.25
N HIS A 39 -5.61 -10.46 -8.44
CA HIS A 39 -5.88 -11.01 -9.78
C HIS A 39 -6.66 -10.04 -10.67
N PHE A 40 -7.49 -9.19 -10.09
CA PHE A 40 -8.32 -8.20 -10.77
C PHE A 40 -7.80 -6.77 -10.62
N ASN A 41 -6.57 -6.60 -10.20
CA ASN A 41 -5.96 -5.28 -9.99
C ASN A 41 -5.83 -4.54 -11.33
N SER A 42 -6.15 -3.24 -11.31
CA SER A 42 -6.04 -2.37 -12.48
C SER A 42 -4.59 -1.98 -12.83
N GLY A 43 -3.63 -2.36 -12.00
CA GLY A 43 -2.23 -1.93 -12.14
C GLY A 43 -1.96 -0.53 -11.63
N SER A 44 -2.92 0.14 -11.00
CA SER A 44 -2.70 1.44 -10.36
C SER A 44 -2.67 1.34 -8.85
N PHE A 45 -1.80 2.14 -8.24
CA PHE A 45 -1.68 2.31 -6.80
C PHE A 45 -2.03 3.75 -6.47
N ASP A 46 -3.17 3.93 -5.79
CA ASP A 46 -3.70 5.25 -5.49
C ASP A 46 -3.37 5.60 -4.03
N LEU A 47 -2.84 6.80 -3.80
CA LEU A 47 -2.63 7.32 -2.45
C LEU A 47 -3.77 8.27 -2.07
N LEU A 48 -3.89 9.38 -2.76
CA LEU A 48 -4.94 10.38 -2.54
C LEU A 48 -5.18 11.17 -3.82
N GLY A 49 -6.20 10.84 -4.57
CA GLY A 49 -6.54 11.53 -5.83
C GLY A 49 -7.44 12.76 -5.60
N LYS A 50 -8.27 12.70 -4.57
CA LYS A 50 -9.18 13.79 -4.18
C LYS A 50 -9.16 13.95 -2.66
N ASP A 51 -9.33 15.18 -2.21
CA ASP A 51 -9.49 15.49 -0.79
C ASP A 51 -10.90 15.13 -0.28
N GLU A 52 -11.14 15.39 1.00
CA GLU A 52 -12.45 15.14 1.65
C GLU A 52 -13.60 15.99 1.10
N ASN A 53 -13.31 17.06 0.36
CA ASN A 53 -14.27 17.91 -0.32
C ASN A 53 -14.49 17.52 -1.80
N GLY A 54 -13.84 16.46 -2.26
CA GLY A 54 -13.90 16.01 -3.65
C GLY A 54 -13.04 16.81 -4.61
N GLN A 55 -12.17 17.69 -4.12
CA GLN A 55 -11.24 18.49 -4.92
C GLN A 55 -10.04 17.65 -5.35
N MET A 56 -9.64 17.79 -6.60
CA MET A 56 -8.44 17.12 -7.12
C MET A 56 -7.20 17.59 -6.36
N VAL A 57 -6.36 16.64 -6.00
CA VAL A 57 -5.11 16.87 -5.26
C VAL A 57 -3.94 16.85 -6.24
N GLU A 58 -3.09 17.87 -6.21
CA GLU A 58 -1.88 17.91 -7.06
C GLU A 58 -0.73 17.09 -6.44
N ASN A 59 -0.47 17.28 -5.15
CA ASN A 59 0.55 16.54 -4.41
C ASN A 59 -0.11 15.70 -3.31
N PRO A 60 -0.26 14.37 -3.51
CA PRO A 60 -0.90 13.49 -2.54
C PRO A 60 -0.23 13.45 -1.16
N LEU A 61 1.09 13.45 -1.10
CA LEU A 61 1.83 13.41 0.18
C LEU A 61 1.60 14.67 1.02
N LEU A 62 1.58 15.85 0.38
CA LEU A 62 1.27 17.10 1.08
C LEU A 62 -0.19 17.13 1.51
N ALA A 63 -1.10 16.72 0.63
CA ALA A 63 -2.52 16.73 0.90
C ALA A 63 -2.93 15.79 2.03
N CYS A 64 -2.25 14.66 2.22
CA CYS A 64 -2.47 13.76 3.35
C CYS A 64 -2.34 14.45 4.70
N LYS A 65 -1.48 15.47 4.81
CA LYS A 65 -1.29 16.24 6.06
C LYS A 65 -2.48 17.12 6.39
N GLY A 66 -3.25 17.52 5.39
CA GLY A 66 -4.43 18.39 5.53
C GLY A 66 -5.75 17.65 5.75
N LEU A 67 -5.74 16.34 5.78
CA LEU A 67 -6.92 15.53 6.04
C LEU A 67 -7.43 15.72 7.47
N SER A 68 -8.72 15.48 7.71
CA SER A 68 -9.33 15.60 9.03
C SER A 68 -8.60 14.73 10.08
N ALA A 69 -8.60 15.18 11.32
CA ALA A 69 -7.85 14.52 12.41
C ALA A 69 -8.22 13.05 12.63
N GLY A 70 -9.45 12.65 12.27
CA GLY A 70 -9.92 11.26 12.37
C GLY A 70 -9.54 10.39 11.17
N HIS A 71 -8.92 10.94 10.13
CA HIS A 71 -8.61 10.19 8.93
C HIS A 71 -7.57 9.09 9.21
N PRO A 72 -7.78 7.85 8.70
CA PRO A 72 -6.87 6.72 8.96
C PRO A 72 -5.42 6.97 8.55
N TYR A 73 -5.15 7.82 7.58
CA TYR A 73 -3.79 8.13 7.13
C TYR A 73 -2.93 8.78 8.21
N HIS A 74 -3.54 9.46 9.19
CA HIS A 74 -2.81 10.00 10.33
C HIS A 74 -2.24 8.93 11.28
N LYS A 75 -2.70 7.68 11.15
CA LYS A 75 -2.12 6.54 11.88
C LYS A 75 -0.84 6.00 11.24
N VAL A 76 -0.55 6.41 10.02
CA VAL A 76 0.68 6.02 9.31
C VAL A 76 1.78 7.02 9.67
N ALA A 77 2.77 6.56 10.42
CA ALA A 77 3.95 7.36 10.70
C ALA A 77 4.79 7.50 9.42
N ASP A 78 5.23 8.72 9.12
CA ASP A 78 6.09 9.04 7.98
C ASP A 78 5.54 8.48 6.65
N MET A 79 4.48 9.07 6.15
CA MET A 79 3.82 8.66 4.91
C MET A 79 4.79 8.65 3.71
N THR A 80 5.71 9.61 3.66
CA THR A 80 6.72 9.70 2.58
C THR A 80 7.62 8.46 2.58
N GLN A 81 8.14 8.09 3.73
CA GLN A 81 8.97 6.89 3.88
C GLN A 81 8.17 5.62 3.53
N ARG A 82 6.92 5.53 3.97
CA ARG A 82 6.06 4.37 3.69
C ARG A 82 5.75 4.22 2.20
N ALA A 83 5.51 5.32 1.50
CA ALA A 83 5.29 5.31 0.05
C ALA A 83 6.54 4.81 -0.70
N GLU A 84 7.72 5.26 -0.30
CA GLU A 84 9.00 4.83 -0.87
C GLU A 84 9.27 3.34 -0.59
N GLU A 85 9.02 2.87 0.62
CA GLU A 85 9.15 1.44 0.97
C GLU A 85 8.19 0.57 0.17
N ALA A 86 6.95 1.01 -0.03
CA ALA A 86 5.97 0.31 -0.84
C ALA A 86 6.42 0.20 -2.30
N ARG A 87 6.97 1.28 -2.87
CA ARG A 87 7.54 1.28 -4.22
C ARG A 87 8.67 0.27 -4.35
N LYS A 88 9.63 0.30 -3.43
CA LYS A 88 10.75 -0.65 -3.41
C LYS A 88 10.27 -2.10 -3.31
N LEU A 89 9.27 -2.36 -2.49
CA LEU A 89 8.70 -3.70 -2.36
C LEU A 89 8.16 -4.22 -3.69
N LEU A 90 7.45 -3.37 -4.45
CA LEU A 90 6.92 -3.72 -5.76
C LEU A 90 8.04 -3.95 -6.78
N GLU A 91 9.05 -3.10 -6.79
CA GLU A 91 10.22 -3.23 -7.67
C GLU A 91 11.00 -4.53 -7.37
N GLU A 92 11.20 -4.87 -6.09
CA GLU A 92 11.81 -6.15 -5.67
C GLU A 92 10.97 -7.36 -6.12
N ALA A 93 9.65 -7.21 -6.18
CA ALA A 93 8.74 -8.24 -6.69
C ALA A 93 8.72 -8.32 -8.23
N GLY A 94 9.51 -7.51 -8.93
CA GLY A 94 9.58 -7.47 -10.39
C GLY A 94 8.51 -6.62 -11.05
N VAL A 95 7.79 -5.78 -10.28
CA VAL A 95 6.76 -4.88 -10.80
C VAL A 95 7.38 -3.51 -11.07
N GLY A 96 7.43 -3.10 -12.33
CA GLY A 96 7.84 -1.75 -12.70
C GLY A 96 6.76 -0.74 -12.31
N VAL A 97 7.13 0.28 -11.53
CA VAL A 97 6.23 1.34 -11.08
C VAL A 97 6.60 2.65 -11.78
N ALA A 98 5.65 3.20 -12.54
CA ALA A 98 5.77 4.52 -13.14
C ALA A 98 5.03 5.55 -12.27
N GLY A 99 5.53 6.78 -12.25
CA GLY A 99 4.99 7.84 -11.41
C GLY A 99 5.59 7.84 -9.99
N ASP A 100 5.10 8.73 -9.16
CA ASP A 100 5.50 8.89 -7.77
C ASP A 100 4.33 9.34 -6.88
N ALA A 101 4.55 9.41 -5.59
CA ALA A 101 3.52 9.80 -4.62
C ALA A 101 3.41 11.33 -4.41
N GLU A 102 4.30 12.12 -5.01
CA GLU A 102 4.28 13.58 -4.91
C GLU A 102 3.43 14.24 -6.01
N CYS A 103 3.17 13.51 -7.09
CA CYS A 103 2.34 13.99 -8.20
C CYS A 103 1.12 13.10 -8.38
N ASN A 104 -0.04 13.72 -8.59
CA ASN A 104 -1.23 13.00 -8.99
C ASN A 104 -1.14 12.61 -10.48
N HIS A 105 -1.62 11.44 -10.82
CA HIS A 105 -1.55 10.88 -12.16
C HIS A 105 -2.93 10.47 -12.69
N TYR A 106 -3.12 10.58 -13.99
CA TYR A 106 -4.29 10.02 -14.64
C TYR A 106 -4.07 8.53 -14.92
N ARG A 107 -5.07 7.74 -14.57
CA ARG A 107 -5.10 6.33 -14.93
C ARG A 107 -5.67 6.17 -16.33
N LEU A 108 -4.97 5.43 -17.17
CA LEU A 108 -5.53 4.97 -18.45
C LEU A 108 -6.51 3.83 -18.18
N THR A 109 -7.70 3.95 -18.66
CA THR A 109 -8.77 2.94 -18.53
C THR A 109 -8.96 2.20 -19.83
#